data_a8a883c51d919580014310f237e23712
#
_entry.id   a8a883c51d919580014310f237e23712
#
_cell.length_a   1.000
_cell.length_b   1.000
_cell.length_c   1.000
_cell.angle_alpha   90.00
_cell.angle_beta   90.00
_cell.angle_gamma   90.00
#
_symmetry.space_group_name_H-M   'P 1'
#
loop_
_entity.id
_entity.type
_entity.pdbx_description
1 polymer ?
#
loop_
_entity_poly.entity_id
_entity_poly.type
_entity_poly.pdbx_seq_one_letter_code
_entity_poly.pdbx_strand_id
1 'polypeptide(L)'
;ISEIAPAKNRGRQVGLYQFNLVTGILVAFLSNYLLSGIGENDWRYMMGVEAIPAILYTLLVLSIPKSPRWLYLNNQKDKAEKIIRDAYSKNDADELIIEITRDKESNVESESIFQKKYSFILTLAFLVAAFNQFSGINAFLYYAPRIFEEGGLGQSAALLNSVGIGLTNVIFTFIGINLIDKLGRKVLMYIGSI
;
A
#
# COMPACT_ATOMS: atom_id res chain seq x y z
N ILE A 1 -8.73 3.05 -2.33
CA ILE A 1 -8.38 4.32 -1.65
C ILE A 1 -8.39 5.47 -2.66
N SER A 2 -7.71 5.34 -3.80
CA SER A 2 -7.63 6.40 -4.84
C SER A 2 -8.99 6.79 -5.43
N GLU A 3 -9.97 5.89 -5.44
CA GLU A 3 -11.31 6.12 -5.97
C GLU A 3 -12.23 6.89 -5.00
N ILE A 4 -11.94 6.83 -3.72
CA ILE A 4 -12.76 7.44 -2.67
C ILE A 4 -12.13 8.76 -2.21
N ALA A 5 -10.79 8.88 -2.30
CA ALA A 5 -10.06 10.03 -1.77
C ALA A 5 -10.32 11.30 -2.57
N PRO A 6 -10.71 12.43 -1.92
CA PRO A 6 -10.75 13.74 -2.54
C PRO A 6 -9.40 14.09 -3.17
N ALA A 7 -9.39 14.76 -4.32
CA ALA A 7 -8.18 15.06 -5.09
C ALA A 7 -7.08 15.71 -4.23
N LYS A 8 -7.47 16.61 -3.33
CA LYS A 8 -6.59 17.34 -2.41
C LYS A 8 -5.80 16.43 -1.46
N ASN A 9 -6.41 15.34 -0.98
CA ASN A 9 -5.83 14.45 0.05
C ASN A 9 -5.41 13.08 -0.51
N ARG A 10 -5.58 12.84 -1.81
CA ARG A 10 -5.32 11.55 -2.46
C ARG A 10 -3.88 11.07 -2.27
N GLY A 11 -2.90 11.96 -2.41
CA GLY A 11 -1.48 11.63 -2.19
C GLY A 11 -1.20 11.16 -0.77
N ARG A 12 -1.74 11.85 0.23
CA ARG A 12 -1.58 11.48 1.64
C ARG A 12 -2.23 10.14 1.97
N GLN A 13 -3.42 9.87 1.45
CA GLN A 13 -4.12 8.61 1.71
C GLN A 13 -3.42 7.41 1.05
N VAL A 14 -2.87 7.59 -0.15
CA VAL A 14 -2.02 6.57 -0.79
C VAL A 14 -0.73 6.36 0.01
N GLY A 15 -0.14 7.44 0.54
CA GLY A 15 1.01 7.36 1.43
C GLY A 15 0.72 6.57 2.71
N LEU A 16 -0.44 6.75 3.33
CA LEU A 16 -0.87 5.99 4.51
C LEU A 16 -1.01 4.48 4.21
N TYR A 17 -1.48 4.13 3.01
CA TYR A 17 -1.51 2.72 2.58
C TYR A 17 -0.10 2.12 2.57
N GLN A 18 0.87 2.82 1.98
CA GLN A 18 2.26 2.38 1.97
C GLN A 18 2.85 2.30 3.38
N PHE A 19 2.54 3.26 4.24
CA PHE A 19 2.96 3.25 5.64
C PHE A 19 2.43 2.02 6.40
N ASN A 20 1.16 1.66 6.22
CA ASN A 20 0.57 0.46 6.82
C ASN A 20 1.26 -0.81 6.32
N LEU A 21 1.61 -0.88 5.03
CA LEU A 21 2.31 -2.02 4.44
C LEU A 21 3.68 -2.22 5.10
N VAL A 22 4.50 -1.17 5.17
CA VAL A 22 5.84 -1.30 5.77
C VAL A 22 5.79 -1.51 7.29
N THR A 23 4.78 -0.98 7.97
CA THR A 23 4.53 -1.27 9.38
C THR A 23 4.18 -2.74 9.58
N GLY A 24 3.39 -3.33 8.68
CA GLY A 24 3.10 -4.76 8.67
C GLY A 24 4.37 -5.61 8.53
N ILE A 25 5.30 -5.22 7.67
CA ILE A 25 6.62 -5.89 7.51
C ILE A 25 7.41 -5.82 8.82
N LEU A 26 7.47 -4.66 9.46
CA LEU A 26 8.15 -4.51 10.74
C LEU A 26 7.52 -5.41 11.83
N VAL A 27 6.19 -5.43 11.93
CA VAL A 27 5.47 -6.29 12.88
C VAL A 27 5.75 -7.76 12.60
N ALA A 28 5.81 -8.19 11.33
CA ALA A 28 6.14 -9.56 10.95
C ALA A 28 7.57 -9.93 11.38
N PHE A 29 8.56 -9.09 11.12
CA PHE A 29 9.94 -9.33 11.59
C PHE A 29 10.04 -9.36 13.12
N LEU A 30 9.36 -8.45 13.80
CA LEU A 30 9.34 -8.40 15.26
C LEU A 30 8.68 -9.65 15.86
N SER A 31 7.53 -10.07 15.32
CA SER A 31 6.85 -11.28 15.80
C SER A 31 7.70 -12.53 15.59
N ASN A 32 8.38 -12.67 14.46
CA ASN A 32 9.27 -13.77 14.19
C ASN A 32 10.47 -13.78 15.15
N TYR A 33 11.05 -12.60 15.44
CA TYR A 33 12.11 -12.49 16.43
C TYR A 33 11.66 -12.91 17.84
N LEU A 34 10.48 -12.44 18.29
CA LEU A 34 9.93 -12.74 19.60
C LEU A 34 9.51 -14.21 19.77
N LEU A 35 9.11 -14.88 18.68
CA LEU A 35 8.70 -16.27 18.68
C LEU A 35 9.87 -17.23 18.42
N SER A 36 11.04 -16.71 18.09
CA SER A 36 12.25 -17.50 17.90
C SER A 36 12.73 -18.08 19.23
N GLY A 37 13.07 -19.39 19.22
CA GLY A 37 13.62 -20.06 20.40
C GLY A 37 12.62 -20.51 21.46
N ILE A 38 11.30 -20.44 21.20
CA ILE A 38 10.26 -20.94 22.11
C ILE A 38 10.27 -22.48 22.18
N GLY A 39 10.76 -23.16 21.13
CA GLY A 39 10.86 -24.62 21.10
C GLY A 39 11.24 -25.14 19.73
N GLU A 40 11.31 -26.46 19.58
CA GLU A 40 11.69 -27.13 18.32
C GLU A 40 10.73 -26.81 17.14
N ASN A 41 9.52 -26.35 17.42
CA ASN A 41 8.50 -26.01 16.43
C ASN A 41 8.19 -24.51 16.36
N ASP A 42 9.13 -23.65 16.70
CA ASP A 42 8.97 -22.18 16.72
C ASP A 42 8.48 -21.62 15.38
N TRP A 43 8.93 -22.19 14.25
CA TRP A 43 8.49 -21.82 12.91
C TRP A 43 6.96 -21.95 12.71
N ARG A 44 6.30 -22.90 13.41
CA ARG A 44 4.84 -23.06 13.34
C ARG A 44 4.13 -21.90 14.02
N TYR A 45 4.67 -21.42 15.13
CA TYR A 45 4.13 -20.24 15.81
C TYR A 45 4.36 -18.97 14.99
N MET A 46 5.52 -18.83 14.35
CA MET A 46 5.81 -17.72 13.44
C MET A 46 4.81 -17.66 12.28
N MET A 47 4.53 -18.78 11.63
CA MET A 47 3.50 -18.85 10.58
C MET A 47 2.08 -18.68 11.12
N GLY A 48 1.80 -19.25 12.29
CA GLY A 48 0.47 -19.22 12.89
C GLY A 48 0.03 -17.83 13.35
N VAL A 49 0.96 -17.01 13.81
CA VAL A 49 0.64 -15.66 14.31
C VAL A 49 0.11 -14.75 13.20
N GLU A 50 0.45 -15.00 11.94
CA GLU A 50 -0.06 -14.25 10.79
C GLU A 50 -1.57 -14.44 10.59
N ALA A 51 -2.14 -15.52 11.11
CA ALA A 51 -3.58 -15.75 11.06
C ALA A 51 -4.37 -14.70 11.86
N ILE A 52 -3.79 -14.13 12.93
CA ILE A 52 -4.47 -13.15 13.78
C ILE A 52 -4.85 -11.88 12.99
N PRO A 53 -3.89 -11.16 12.37
CA PRO A 53 -4.22 -9.98 11.56
C PRO A 53 -5.07 -10.34 10.32
N ALA A 54 -4.89 -11.52 9.73
CA ALA A 54 -5.68 -11.96 8.58
C ALA A 54 -7.15 -12.16 8.94
N ILE A 55 -7.46 -12.81 10.07
CA ILE A 55 -8.82 -12.99 10.57
C ILE A 55 -9.43 -11.62 10.90
N LEU A 56 -8.71 -10.77 11.63
CA LEU A 56 -9.17 -9.43 11.98
C LEU A 56 -9.49 -8.61 10.73
N TYR A 57 -8.60 -8.62 9.75
CA TYR A 57 -8.82 -7.94 8.47
C TYR A 57 -10.06 -8.47 7.75
N THR A 58 -10.24 -9.79 7.69
CA THR A 58 -11.39 -10.43 7.05
C THR A 58 -12.70 -9.98 7.71
N LEU A 59 -12.76 -10.00 9.05
CA LEU A 59 -13.93 -9.54 9.79
C LEU A 59 -14.23 -8.07 9.55
N LEU A 60 -13.22 -7.22 9.54
CA LEU A 60 -13.37 -5.78 9.27
C LEU A 60 -13.85 -5.52 7.84
N VAL A 61 -13.32 -6.23 6.84
CA VAL A 61 -13.73 -6.06 5.42
C VAL A 61 -15.19 -6.41 5.20
N LEU A 62 -15.73 -7.40 5.91
CA LEU A 62 -17.16 -7.73 5.83
C LEU A 62 -18.07 -6.57 6.27
N SER A 63 -17.56 -5.65 7.08
CA SER A 63 -18.30 -4.48 7.56
C SER A 63 -18.16 -3.26 6.65
N ILE A 64 -17.27 -3.30 5.64
CA ILE A 64 -17.03 -2.15 4.77
C ILE A 64 -18.16 -2.05 3.71
N PRO A 65 -18.79 -0.88 3.56
CA PRO A 65 -19.78 -0.67 2.52
C PRO A 65 -19.15 -0.73 1.12
N LYS A 66 -19.97 -1.03 0.11
CA LYS A 66 -19.54 -1.02 -1.29
C LYS A 66 -19.02 0.35 -1.69
N SER A 67 -18.07 0.37 -2.66
CA SER A 67 -17.51 1.61 -3.18
C SER A 67 -18.62 2.57 -3.64
N PRO A 68 -18.60 3.85 -3.21
CA PRO A 68 -19.57 4.83 -3.66
C PRO A 68 -19.59 5.00 -5.19
N ARG A 69 -18.41 4.94 -5.83
CA ARG A 69 -18.31 5.01 -7.30
C ARG A 69 -19.02 3.82 -7.97
N TRP A 70 -18.84 2.61 -7.43
CA TRP A 70 -19.54 1.42 -7.92
C TRP A 70 -21.07 1.54 -7.74
N LEU A 71 -21.52 2.03 -6.58
CA LEU A 71 -22.96 2.25 -6.31
C LEU A 71 -23.55 3.27 -7.28
N TYR A 72 -22.82 4.34 -7.58
CA TYR A 72 -23.26 5.39 -8.49
C TYR A 72 -23.41 4.86 -9.93
N LEU A 73 -22.44 4.06 -10.40
CA LEU A 73 -22.48 3.39 -11.70
C LEU A 73 -23.66 2.39 -11.82
N ASN A 74 -24.02 1.75 -10.71
CA ASN A 74 -25.14 0.80 -10.64
C ASN A 74 -26.48 1.45 -10.27
N ASN A 75 -26.65 2.75 -10.53
CA ASN A 75 -27.88 3.53 -10.32
C ASN A 75 -28.39 3.55 -8.85
N GLN A 76 -27.53 3.31 -7.85
CA GLN A 76 -27.82 3.42 -6.43
C GLN A 76 -27.29 4.74 -5.85
N LYS A 77 -27.66 5.87 -6.44
CA LYS A 77 -27.15 7.20 -6.10
C LYS A 77 -27.34 7.55 -4.63
N ASP A 78 -28.54 7.35 -4.09
CA ASP A 78 -28.87 7.72 -2.70
C ASP A 78 -27.96 7.04 -1.68
N LYS A 79 -27.65 5.75 -1.92
CA LYS A 79 -26.71 5.00 -1.06
C LYS A 79 -25.29 5.50 -1.19
N ALA A 80 -24.85 5.82 -2.41
CA ALA A 80 -23.53 6.36 -2.67
C ALA A 80 -23.34 7.70 -1.96
N GLU A 81 -24.29 8.63 -2.14
CA GLU A 81 -24.26 9.95 -1.51
C GLU A 81 -24.28 9.86 0.02
N LYS A 82 -25.09 8.96 0.59
CA LYS A 82 -25.11 8.76 2.03
C LYS A 82 -23.73 8.33 2.55
N ILE A 83 -23.09 7.33 1.92
CA ILE A 83 -21.77 6.85 2.34
C ILE A 83 -20.71 7.97 2.22
N ILE A 84 -20.77 8.77 1.16
CA ILE A 84 -19.83 9.89 0.96
C ILE A 84 -20.06 10.96 2.05
N ARG A 85 -21.30 11.34 2.32
CA ARG A 85 -21.63 12.35 3.33
C ARG A 85 -21.33 11.91 4.75
N ASP A 86 -21.44 10.61 5.05
CA ASP A 86 -21.09 10.04 6.36
C ASP A 86 -19.56 9.98 6.56
N ALA A 87 -18.78 9.85 5.48
CA ALA A 87 -17.33 9.68 5.53
C ALA A 87 -16.53 11.00 5.41
N TYR A 88 -17.10 12.05 4.81
CA TYR A 88 -16.37 13.28 4.46
C TYR A 88 -17.05 14.55 4.97
N SER A 89 -16.27 15.63 5.06
CA SER A 89 -16.83 16.96 5.31
C SER A 89 -17.80 17.35 4.18
N LYS A 90 -18.75 18.25 4.47
CA LYS A 90 -19.77 18.64 3.49
C LYS A 90 -19.15 19.12 2.16
N ASN A 91 -18.10 19.94 2.23
CA ASN A 91 -17.45 20.48 1.03
C ASN A 91 -16.73 19.39 0.22
N ASP A 92 -15.97 18.51 0.88
CA ASP A 92 -15.26 17.41 0.22
C ASP A 92 -16.24 16.38 -0.36
N ALA A 93 -17.37 16.15 0.31
CA ALA A 93 -18.43 15.25 -0.14
C ALA A 93 -19.08 15.77 -1.42
N ASP A 94 -19.44 17.06 -1.47
CA ASP A 94 -20.07 17.67 -2.64
C ASP A 94 -19.09 17.69 -3.84
N GLU A 95 -17.82 17.97 -3.62
CA GLU A 95 -16.77 17.91 -4.66
C GLU A 95 -16.62 16.49 -5.24
N LEU A 96 -16.58 15.48 -4.37
CA LEU A 96 -16.47 14.07 -4.78
C LEU A 96 -17.71 13.60 -5.56
N ILE A 97 -18.91 14.00 -5.13
CA ILE A 97 -20.16 13.67 -5.82
C ILE A 97 -20.18 14.28 -7.23
N ILE A 98 -19.75 15.53 -7.36
CA ILE A 98 -19.64 16.21 -8.66
C ILE A 98 -18.63 15.48 -9.57
N GLU A 99 -17.45 15.09 -9.04
CA GLU A 99 -16.44 14.34 -9.79
C GLU A 99 -17.02 13.03 -10.32
N ILE A 100 -17.67 12.22 -9.45
CA ILE A 100 -18.26 10.92 -9.84
C ILE A 100 -19.39 11.09 -10.86
N THR A 101 -20.22 12.13 -10.72
CA THR A 101 -21.32 12.42 -11.65
C THR A 101 -20.77 12.77 -13.03
N ARG A 102 -19.77 13.64 -13.08
CA ARG A 102 -19.11 14.07 -14.31
C ARG A 102 -18.45 12.90 -15.06
N ASP A 103 -17.82 12.02 -14.32
CA ASP A 103 -17.20 10.81 -14.91
C ASP A 103 -18.25 9.87 -15.52
N LYS A 104 -19.44 9.78 -14.92
CA LYS A 104 -20.55 8.98 -15.47
C LYS A 104 -21.17 9.62 -16.72
N GLU A 105 -21.34 10.95 -16.72
CA GLU A 105 -21.94 11.68 -17.83
C GLU A 105 -21.00 11.82 -19.04
N SER A 106 -19.70 11.80 -18.80
CA SER A 106 -18.71 11.90 -19.88
C SER A 106 -18.69 10.67 -20.79
N ASN A 107 -19.54 9.66 -20.53
CA ASN A 107 -19.78 8.46 -21.34
C ASN A 107 -18.49 8.06 -22.07
N VAL A 108 -17.40 7.85 -21.30
CA VAL A 108 -16.15 7.40 -21.89
C VAL A 108 -16.47 6.01 -22.42
N GLU A 109 -16.79 5.96 -23.73
CA GLU A 109 -16.76 4.70 -24.45
C GLU A 109 -15.50 3.99 -23.97
N SER A 110 -15.64 2.74 -23.56
CA SER A 110 -14.55 1.93 -23.05
C SER A 110 -13.46 1.84 -24.14
N GLU A 111 -12.66 2.91 -24.26
CA GLU A 111 -11.54 2.93 -25.19
C GLU A 111 -10.54 1.85 -24.76
N SER A 112 -10.12 1.04 -25.69
CA SER A 112 -9.08 0.05 -25.42
C SER A 112 -7.80 0.75 -24.96
N ILE A 113 -7.26 0.30 -23.84
CA ILE A 113 -5.99 0.81 -23.27
C ILE A 113 -4.82 0.57 -24.25
N PHE A 114 -4.92 -0.43 -25.11
CA PHE A 114 -3.89 -0.79 -26.10
C PHE A 114 -3.90 0.06 -27.37
N GLN A 115 -4.36 1.30 -27.30
CA GLN A 115 -4.26 2.24 -28.40
C GLN A 115 -2.88 2.90 -28.45
N LYS A 116 -2.43 3.25 -29.64
CA LYS A 116 -1.15 3.94 -29.88
C LYS A 116 -1.01 5.25 -29.06
N LYS A 117 -2.14 5.91 -28.80
CA LYS A 117 -2.25 7.10 -27.93
C LYS A 117 -1.70 6.89 -26.52
N TYR A 118 -1.86 5.69 -25.95
CA TYR A 118 -1.45 5.35 -24.59
C TYR A 118 -0.12 4.61 -24.52
N SER A 119 0.51 4.28 -25.67
CA SER A 119 1.70 3.42 -25.70
C SER A 119 2.85 3.97 -24.90
N PHE A 120 3.09 5.29 -24.91
CA PHE A 120 4.14 5.92 -24.11
C PHE A 120 3.88 5.75 -22.61
N ILE A 121 2.66 5.99 -22.14
CA ILE A 121 2.28 5.87 -20.73
C ILE A 121 2.38 4.41 -20.28
N LEU A 122 1.93 3.47 -21.11
CA LEU A 122 2.02 2.04 -20.82
C LEU A 122 3.49 1.56 -20.76
N THR A 123 4.31 2.00 -21.72
CA THR A 123 5.74 1.67 -21.71
C THR A 123 6.43 2.23 -20.47
N LEU A 124 6.16 3.48 -20.10
CA LEU A 124 6.71 4.09 -18.91
C LEU A 124 6.28 3.36 -17.63
N ALA A 125 4.99 3.02 -17.52
CA ALA A 125 4.47 2.25 -16.39
C ALA A 125 5.12 0.87 -16.29
N PHE A 126 5.26 0.18 -17.42
CA PHE A 126 5.95 -1.12 -17.49
C PHE A 126 7.42 -1.02 -17.07
N LEU A 127 8.15 -0.03 -17.59
CA LEU A 127 9.57 0.16 -17.23
C LEU A 127 9.74 0.47 -15.75
N VAL A 128 8.93 1.36 -15.18
CA VAL A 128 8.99 1.68 -13.75
C VAL A 128 8.71 0.43 -12.91
N ALA A 129 7.70 -0.36 -13.26
CA ALA A 129 7.38 -1.60 -12.56
C ALA A 129 8.50 -2.65 -12.70
N ALA A 130 9.05 -2.82 -13.90
CA ALA A 130 10.15 -3.74 -14.17
C ALA A 130 11.42 -3.37 -13.39
N PHE A 131 11.83 -2.10 -13.43
CA PHE A 131 13.01 -1.62 -12.68
C PHE A 131 12.81 -1.73 -11.16
N ASN A 132 11.61 -1.50 -10.65
CA ASN A 132 11.31 -1.73 -9.25
C ASN A 132 11.56 -3.19 -8.85
N GLN A 133 11.12 -4.15 -9.67
CA GLN A 133 11.35 -5.57 -9.39
C GLN A 133 12.82 -5.98 -9.58
N PHE A 134 13.50 -5.46 -10.60
CA PHE A 134 14.93 -5.72 -10.83
C PHE A 134 15.84 -5.11 -9.77
N SER A 135 15.36 -4.15 -8.96
CA SER A 135 16.12 -3.62 -7.81
C SER A 135 16.42 -4.70 -6.76
N GLY A 136 15.70 -5.83 -6.77
CA GLY A 136 15.90 -6.93 -5.85
C GLY A 136 15.40 -6.67 -4.43
N ILE A 137 14.74 -5.54 -4.16
CA ILE A 137 14.30 -5.17 -2.80
C ILE A 137 13.39 -6.22 -2.18
N ASN A 138 12.49 -6.82 -2.97
CA ASN A 138 11.60 -7.86 -2.47
C ASN A 138 12.38 -9.13 -2.09
N ALA A 139 13.33 -9.55 -2.92
CA ALA A 139 14.19 -10.67 -2.59
C ALA A 139 14.98 -10.42 -1.29
N PHE A 140 15.54 -9.22 -1.14
CA PHE A 140 16.25 -8.83 0.06
C PHE A 140 15.34 -8.86 1.30
N LEU A 141 14.14 -8.34 1.24
CA LEU A 141 13.20 -8.33 2.37
C LEU A 141 12.74 -9.75 2.74
N TYR A 142 12.43 -10.59 1.74
CA TYR A 142 11.96 -11.96 2.01
C TYR A 142 13.05 -12.87 2.57
N TYR A 143 14.28 -12.70 2.13
CA TYR A 143 15.41 -13.54 2.53
C TYR A 143 16.34 -12.87 3.53
N ALA A 144 15.98 -11.72 4.10
CA ALA A 144 16.82 -10.98 5.02
C ALA A 144 17.39 -11.83 6.16
N PRO A 145 16.61 -12.62 6.93
CA PRO A 145 17.16 -13.46 7.99
C PRO A 145 18.20 -14.44 7.46
N ARG A 146 17.92 -15.10 6.33
CA ARG A 146 18.82 -16.08 5.74
C ARG A 146 20.13 -15.47 5.23
N ILE A 147 20.03 -14.27 4.62
CA ILE A 147 21.22 -13.54 4.15
C ILE A 147 22.14 -13.23 5.34
N PHE A 148 21.58 -12.85 6.48
CA PHE A 148 22.36 -12.57 7.68
C PHE A 148 22.93 -13.85 8.31
N GLU A 149 22.20 -14.96 8.30
CA GLU A 149 22.70 -16.27 8.76
C GLU A 149 23.87 -16.76 7.90
N GLU A 150 23.75 -16.69 6.58
CA GLU A 150 24.84 -17.04 5.66
C GLU A 150 26.04 -16.07 5.77
N GLY A 151 25.79 -14.84 6.21
CA GLY A 151 26.83 -13.86 6.57
C GLY A 151 27.55 -14.17 7.89
N GLY A 152 27.19 -15.26 8.58
CA GLY A 152 27.85 -15.73 9.81
C GLY A 152 27.18 -15.31 11.10
N LEU A 153 25.99 -14.70 11.06
CA LEU A 153 25.22 -14.39 12.26
C LEU A 153 24.41 -15.61 12.71
N GLY A 154 24.31 -15.81 14.02
CA GLY A 154 23.38 -16.80 14.57
C GLY A 154 21.92 -16.42 14.28
N GLN A 155 21.01 -17.40 14.27
CA GLN A 155 19.60 -17.24 13.92
C GLN A 155 18.91 -16.06 14.66
N SER A 156 19.08 -15.95 15.97
CA SER A 156 18.49 -14.88 16.76
C SER A 156 19.03 -13.49 16.36
N ALA A 157 20.34 -13.39 16.10
CA ALA A 157 20.95 -12.13 15.64
C ALA A 157 20.49 -11.77 14.22
N ALA A 158 20.34 -12.75 13.32
CA ALA A 158 19.83 -12.54 11.98
C ALA A 158 18.39 -12.01 11.97
N LEU A 159 17.52 -12.57 12.79
CA LEU A 159 16.16 -12.10 12.98
C LEU A 159 16.12 -10.68 13.57
N LEU A 160 16.94 -10.38 14.56
CA LEU A 160 17.03 -9.05 15.16
C LEU A 160 17.49 -7.99 14.12
N ASN A 161 18.48 -8.33 13.29
CA ASN A 161 18.92 -7.45 12.21
C ASN A 161 17.82 -7.21 11.17
N SER A 162 16.98 -8.21 10.92
CA SER A 162 15.81 -8.07 10.03
C SER A 162 14.78 -7.11 10.62
N VAL A 163 14.59 -7.09 11.94
CA VAL A 163 13.78 -6.04 12.61
C VAL A 163 14.38 -4.65 12.36
N GLY A 164 15.71 -4.51 12.40
CA GLY A 164 16.40 -3.26 12.09
C GLY A 164 16.11 -2.77 10.67
N ILE A 165 16.08 -3.68 9.67
CA ILE A 165 15.68 -3.35 8.29
C ILE A 165 14.23 -2.86 8.27
N GLY A 166 13.32 -3.59 8.92
CA GLY A 166 11.91 -3.19 8.99
C GLY A 166 11.72 -1.81 9.61
N LEU A 167 12.42 -1.52 10.70
CA LEU A 167 12.38 -0.21 11.37
C LEU A 167 12.90 0.91 10.46
N THR A 168 14.04 0.68 9.81
CA THR A 168 14.60 1.62 8.83
C THR A 168 13.60 1.91 7.71
N ASN A 169 12.96 0.88 7.19
CA ASN A 169 11.95 1.01 6.13
C ASN A 169 10.76 1.88 6.58
N VAL A 170 10.24 1.67 7.79
CA VAL A 170 9.16 2.49 8.37
C VAL A 170 9.59 3.96 8.50
N ILE A 171 10.78 4.22 9.06
CA ILE A 171 11.31 5.58 9.27
C ILE A 171 11.43 6.31 7.93
N PHE A 172 12.09 5.69 6.95
CA PHE A 172 12.28 6.32 5.63
C PHE A 172 10.98 6.47 4.85
N THR A 173 10.04 5.55 4.99
CA THR A 173 8.70 5.70 4.41
C THR A 173 7.95 6.88 5.02
N PHE A 174 8.01 7.04 6.35
CA PHE A 174 7.40 8.19 7.02
C PHE A 174 8.01 9.52 6.57
N ILE A 175 9.34 9.58 6.46
CA ILE A 175 10.05 10.74 5.93
C ILE A 175 9.61 11.01 4.48
N GLY A 176 9.58 9.97 3.64
CA GLY A 176 9.18 10.06 2.23
C GLY A 176 7.77 10.61 2.04
N ILE A 177 6.80 10.14 2.83
CA ILE A 177 5.42 10.65 2.78
C ILE A 177 5.36 12.14 3.08
N ASN A 178 6.10 12.61 4.08
CA ASN A 178 6.14 14.03 4.44
C ASN A 178 6.90 14.89 3.41
N LEU A 179 7.90 14.31 2.74
CA LEU A 179 8.69 15.01 1.72
C LEU A 179 7.98 15.06 0.36
N ILE A 180 7.13 14.10 0.04
CA ILE A 180 6.45 14.03 -1.27
C ILE A 180 5.58 15.26 -1.53
N ASP A 181 4.95 15.79 -0.49
CA ASP A 181 4.12 16.98 -0.57
C ASP A 181 4.95 18.26 -0.71
N LYS A 182 6.21 18.27 -0.24
CA LYS A 182 7.12 19.43 -0.26
C LYS A 182 8.01 19.48 -1.50
N LEU A 183 8.64 18.38 -1.84
CA LEU A 183 9.64 18.29 -2.92
C LEU A 183 9.06 17.80 -4.24
N GLY A 184 7.91 17.13 -4.19
CA GLY A 184 7.28 16.50 -5.34
C GLY A 184 7.92 15.16 -5.73
N ARG A 185 7.16 14.35 -6.47
CA ARG A 185 7.50 12.96 -6.82
C ARG A 185 8.77 12.85 -7.67
N LYS A 186 8.97 13.78 -8.62
CA LYS A 186 10.13 13.75 -9.53
C LYS A 186 11.46 13.91 -8.78
N VAL A 187 11.53 14.88 -7.86
CA VAL A 187 12.73 15.15 -7.08
C VAL A 187 13.10 13.97 -6.20
N LEU A 188 12.10 13.36 -5.53
CA LEU A 188 12.34 12.18 -4.71
C LEU A 188 12.82 10.98 -5.53
N MET A 189 12.30 10.78 -6.74
CA MET A 189 12.81 9.74 -7.64
C MET A 189 14.27 9.98 -8.03
N TYR A 190 14.66 11.22 -8.33
CA TYR A 190 16.06 11.55 -8.63
C TYR A 190 16.97 11.28 -7.43
N ILE A 191 16.58 11.69 -6.23
CA ILE A 191 17.38 11.45 -5.01
C ILE A 191 17.52 9.94 -4.72
N GLY A 192 16.46 9.16 -4.96
CA GLY A 192 16.50 7.71 -4.72
C GLY A 192 17.20 6.90 -5.81
N SER A 193 17.55 7.50 -6.95
CA SER A 193 18.24 6.81 -8.07
C SER A 193 19.74 7.12 -8.14
N ILE A 194 20.26 7.98 -7.29
CA ILE A 194 21.70 8.30 -7.11
C ILE A 194 22.23 7.54 -5.89
#